data_8b4bbffbfd7dcb718f59590bda63ec33
#
_entry.id   8b4bbffbfd7dcb718f59590bda63ec33
#
_cell.length_a   1.000
_cell.length_b   1.000
_cell.length_c   1.000
_cell.angle_alpha   90.00
_cell.angle_beta   90.00
_cell.angle_gamma   90.00
#
_symmetry.space_group_name_H-M   'P 1'
#
loop_
_entity.id
_entity.type
_entity.pdbx_description
1 polymer ?
#
loop_
_entity_poly.entity_id
_entity_poly.type
_entity_poly.pdbx_seq_one_letter_code
_entity_poly.pdbx_strand_id
1 'polypeptide(L)'
;MSQALPETLESRLTEAFGTDAVGKLSVPGSGVVAVVLAYNEALRFPYFLEHYRALGISHFIIVDNASSDGTRALLKGMADVSVIPTDKPYRDHKSEWRQLLCERYLQERWVIFPDVDELFVYPGWPERPIGDLTDYLDTNGYRALFCPMVDMYPGGPLKNVSYRPGQSFLDACPWFDGSGYRLAPLKGSHRKRYKTPARHVFGGARERLFHHNSKRPGTWVDNFVLKTFFSLKSPMPKTRFGRLADHLLFKLVKNALPDTAAVQSKIPLIRWGSGYKFSGGVHGIAQEIPVAPVWGALLHFKYLDDFQSKVSEALERRQHTDNAGHYREYDAQMALLMKRGPFDGGSTRFTGMESLLSCGLVRGKLRRKHRSATREH
;
A
#
# COMPACT_ATOMS: atom_id res chain seq x y z
N MET A 1 -29.66 7.89 -34.79
CA MET A 1 -28.58 7.81 -33.78
C MET A 1 -29.07 6.84 -32.70
N SER A 2 -28.55 5.60 -32.70
CA SER A 2 -28.89 4.62 -31.67
C SER A 2 -28.25 5.07 -30.37
N GLN A 3 -29.06 5.43 -29.36
CA GLN A 3 -28.54 5.60 -27.99
C GLN A 3 -28.08 4.22 -27.52
N ALA A 4 -26.79 4.06 -27.32
CA ALA A 4 -26.24 2.86 -26.69
C ALA A 4 -26.94 2.70 -25.33
N LEU A 5 -27.47 1.50 -25.04
CA LEU A 5 -28.03 1.17 -23.74
C LEU A 5 -26.95 1.42 -22.66
N PRO A 6 -27.30 1.92 -21.48
CA PRO A 6 -26.32 2.12 -20.41
C PRO A 6 -25.68 0.79 -20.08
N GLU A 7 -24.35 0.80 -20.10
CA GLU A 7 -23.51 -0.36 -19.80
C GLU A 7 -23.79 -0.89 -18.38
N THR A 8 -24.16 -2.15 -18.28
CA THR A 8 -24.46 -2.77 -16.99
C THR A 8 -23.18 -3.06 -16.21
N LEU A 9 -23.26 -3.16 -14.89
CA LEU A 9 -22.11 -3.55 -14.06
C LEU A 9 -21.54 -4.91 -14.50
N GLU A 10 -22.39 -5.85 -14.88
CA GLU A 10 -22.00 -7.19 -15.35
C GLU A 10 -21.25 -7.12 -16.69
N SER A 11 -21.70 -6.29 -17.65
CA SER A 11 -20.98 -6.12 -18.92
C SER A 11 -19.60 -5.50 -18.70
N ARG A 12 -19.50 -4.51 -17.83
CA ARG A 12 -18.21 -3.89 -17.45
C ARG A 12 -17.26 -4.88 -16.76
N LEU A 13 -17.79 -5.74 -15.89
CA LEU A 13 -17.00 -6.81 -15.25
C LEU A 13 -16.43 -7.77 -16.30
N THR A 14 -17.28 -8.29 -17.20
CA THR A 14 -16.84 -9.21 -18.25
C THR A 14 -15.82 -8.55 -19.18
N GLU A 15 -16.01 -7.30 -19.57
CA GLU A 15 -15.07 -6.56 -20.40
C GLU A 15 -13.72 -6.35 -19.71
N ALA A 16 -13.73 -5.85 -18.46
CA ALA A 16 -12.52 -5.50 -17.71
C ALA A 16 -11.67 -6.72 -17.36
N PHE A 17 -12.31 -7.87 -17.09
CA PHE A 17 -11.59 -9.10 -16.74
C PHE A 17 -11.41 -10.06 -17.90
N GLY A 18 -12.19 -9.95 -18.96
CA GLY A 18 -12.19 -10.87 -20.10
C GLY A 18 -12.71 -12.28 -19.75
N THR A 19 -13.53 -12.42 -18.70
CA THR A 19 -14.04 -13.69 -18.21
C THR A 19 -15.34 -13.54 -17.43
N ASP A 20 -16.21 -14.55 -17.48
CA ASP A 20 -17.45 -14.63 -16.68
C ASP A 20 -17.17 -15.10 -15.24
N ALA A 21 -15.94 -15.52 -14.92
CA ALA A 21 -15.61 -16.05 -13.59
C ALA A 21 -15.91 -15.04 -12.48
N VAL A 22 -15.85 -13.75 -12.77
CA VAL A 22 -16.13 -12.67 -11.81
C VAL A 22 -17.59 -12.71 -11.34
N GLY A 23 -18.56 -13.00 -12.21
CA GLY A 23 -19.99 -13.07 -11.85
C GLY A 23 -20.36 -14.24 -10.92
N LYS A 24 -19.45 -15.19 -10.73
CA LYS A 24 -19.68 -16.43 -9.99
C LYS A 24 -18.95 -16.50 -8.62
N LEU A 25 -18.37 -15.37 -8.15
CA LEU A 25 -17.67 -15.35 -6.86
C LEU A 25 -18.64 -15.52 -5.70
N SER A 26 -18.28 -16.41 -4.78
CA SER A 26 -18.93 -16.52 -3.47
C SER A 26 -18.04 -15.80 -2.45
N VAL A 27 -18.57 -14.70 -1.90
CA VAL A 27 -17.85 -13.91 -0.89
C VAL A 27 -18.64 -13.93 0.41
N PRO A 28 -18.05 -14.27 1.57
CA PRO A 28 -18.76 -14.27 2.85
C PRO A 28 -19.47 -12.95 3.11
N GLY A 29 -20.65 -12.97 3.73
CA GLY A 29 -21.45 -11.77 4.00
C GLY A 29 -20.85 -10.80 5.03
N SER A 30 -19.85 -11.22 5.82
CA SER A 30 -19.22 -10.43 6.89
C SER A 30 -17.71 -10.59 6.90
N GLY A 31 -17.03 -9.84 7.77
CA GLY A 31 -15.57 -9.82 7.91
C GLY A 31 -14.86 -8.93 6.89
N VAL A 32 -13.55 -8.80 7.06
CA VAL A 32 -12.67 -8.03 6.17
C VAL A 32 -12.23 -8.90 5.01
N VAL A 33 -12.37 -8.39 3.79
CA VAL A 33 -11.96 -9.08 2.55
C VAL A 33 -10.69 -8.45 2.01
N ALA A 34 -9.74 -9.29 1.58
CA ALA A 34 -8.57 -8.82 0.85
C ALA A 34 -8.80 -8.91 -0.67
N VAL A 35 -8.52 -7.82 -1.40
CA VAL A 35 -8.52 -7.80 -2.86
C VAL A 35 -7.08 -7.62 -3.33
N VAL A 36 -6.53 -8.65 -3.96
CA VAL A 36 -5.11 -8.77 -4.31
C VAL A 36 -4.96 -8.90 -5.82
N LEU A 37 -4.05 -8.15 -6.41
CA LEU A 37 -3.65 -8.34 -7.81
C LEU A 37 -2.29 -9.03 -7.82
N ALA A 38 -2.20 -10.14 -8.55
CA ALA A 38 -1.01 -10.99 -8.53
C ALA A 38 -0.51 -11.31 -9.94
N TYR A 39 0.81 -11.44 -10.05
CA TYR A 39 1.51 -11.98 -11.21
C TYR A 39 2.82 -12.61 -10.77
N ASN A 40 2.96 -13.93 -10.95
CA ASN A 40 4.14 -14.70 -10.58
C ASN A 40 4.56 -14.49 -9.11
N GLU A 41 3.67 -14.86 -8.17
CA GLU A 41 3.87 -14.67 -6.72
C GLU A 41 3.83 -15.98 -5.91
N ALA A 42 4.07 -17.14 -6.56
CA ALA A 42 4.10 -18.43 -5.88
C ALA A 42 5.09 -18.47 -4.70
N LEU A 43 6.20 -17.75 -4.82
CA LEU A 43 7.20 -17.63 -3.76
C LEU A 43 6.65 -16.96 -2.49
N ARG A 44 5.85 -15.89 -2.64
CA ARG A 44 5.40 -15.05 -1.51
C ARG A 44 4.07 -15.45 -0.92
N PHE A 45 3.17 -16.01 -1.71
CA PHE A 45 1.80 -16.31 -1.26
C PHE A 45 1.71 -17.17 0.00
N PRO A 46 2.55 -18.19 0.23
CA PRO A 46 2.44 -18.99 1.44
C PRO A 46 2.51 -18.17 2.71
N TYR A 47 3.54 -17.32 2.87
CA TYR A 47 3.67 -16.47 4.05
C TYR A 47 2.69 -15.29 4.05
N PHE A 48 2.41 -14.71 2.89
CA PHE A 48 1.40 -13.66 2.74
C PHE A 48 0.03 -14.12 3.26
N LEU A 49 -0.46 -15.28 2.83
CA LEU A 49 -1.74 -15.81 3.27
C LEU A 49 -1.73 -16.15 4.76
N GLU A 50 -0.64 -16.73 5.28
CA GLU A 50 -0.47 -17.00 6.71
C GLU A 50 -0.63 -15.71 7.52
N HIS A 51 0.10 -14.65 7.17
CA HIS A 51 0.03 -13.35 7.85
C HIS A 51 -1.39 -12.77 7.86
N TYR A 52 -2.03 -12.71 6.70
CA TYR A 52 -3.37 -12.10 6.58
C TYR A 52 -4.47 -12.94 7.21
N ARG A 53 -4.35 -14.28 7.23
CA ARG A 53 -5.23 -15.18 7.98
C ARG A 53 -5.06 -14.97 9.48
N ALA A 54 -3.84 -14.83 9.97
CA ALA A 54 -3.55 -14.53 11.37
C ALA A 54 -4.12 -13.15 11.79
N LEU A 55 -4.20 -12.17 10.88
CA LEU A 55 -4.90 -10.90 11.14
C LEU A 55 -6.42 -11.05 11.26
N GLY A 56 -7.01 -12.13 10.75
CA GLY A 56 -8.46 -12.35 10.73
C GLY A 56 -9.13 -11.88 9.42
N ILE A 57 -8.40 -11.88 8.28
CA ILE A 57 -9.01 -11.68 6.97
C ILE A 57 -9.92 -12.88 6.67
N SER A 58 -11.17 -12.60 6.33
CA SER A 58 -12.21 -13.62 6.14
C SER A 58 -12.20 -14.26 4.75
N HIS A 59 -11.70 -13.55 3.74
CA HIS A 59 -11.69 -14.02 2.36
C HIS A 59 -10.70 -13.23 1.50
N PHE A 60 -10.14 -13.90 0.50
CA PHE A 60 -9.21 -13.33 -0.48
C PHE A 60 -9.81 -13.40 -1.87
N ILE A 61 -9.98 -12.25 -2.53
CA ILE A 61 -10.28 -12.19 -3.96
C ILE A 61 -8.96 -11.87 -4.66
N ILE A 62 -8.43 -12.84 -5.39
CA ILE A 62 -7.14 -12.72 -6.06
C ILE A 62 -7.34 -12.64 -7.56
N VAL A 63 -6.98 -11.51 -8.16
CA VAL A 63 -6.92 -11.35 -9.61
C VAL A 63 -5.56 -11.83 -10.08
N ASP A 64 -5.53 -12.99 -10.72
CA ASP A 64 -4.32 -13.59 -11.28
C ASP A 64 -4.13 -13.13 -12.73
N ASN A 65 -3.16 -12.24 -12.95
CA ASN A 65 -2.88 -11.63 -14.24
C ASN A 65 -1.96 -12.51 -15.11
N ALA A 66 -2.43 -13.71 -15.46
CA ALA A 66 -1.73 -14.67 -16.31
C ALA A 66 -0.39 -15.18 -15.73
N SER A 67 -0.34 -15.51 -14.44
CA SER A 67 0.85 -16.13 -13.83
C SER A 67 1.24 -17.44 -14.46
N SER A 68 2.55 -17.70 -14.57
CA SER A 68 3.18 -18.88 -15.16
C SER A 68 4.08 -19.67 -14.20
N ASP A 69 4.29 -19.15 -12.96
CA ASP A 69 5.20 -19.70 -11.95
C ASP A 69 4.57 -20.73 -10.99
N GLY A 70 3.32 -21.15 -11.25
CA GLY A 70 2.57 -22.03 -10.34
C GLY A 70 1.67 -21.32 -9.33
N THR A 71 1.63 -19.96 -9.31
CA THR A 71 0.76 -19.17 -8.43
C THR A 71 -0.69 -19.67 -8.43
N ARG A 72 -1.30 -19.87 -9.61
CA ARG A 72 -2.68 -20.35 -9.71
C ARG A 72 -2.89 -21.75 -9.15
N ALA A 73 -1.94 -22.65 -9.40
CA ALA A 73 -2.00 -24.00 -8.88
C ALA A 73 -1.92 -24.03 -7.34
N LEU A 74 -1.08 -23.18 -6.76
CA LEU A 74 -0.95 -23.01 -5.30
C LEU A 74 -2.25 -22.55 -4.66
N LEU A 75 -2.98 -21.63 -5.28
CA LEU A 75 -4.19 -21.01 -4.73
C LEU A 75 -5.45 -21.88 -4.93
N LYS A 76 -5.38 -22.87 -5.84
CA LYS A 76 -6.53 -23.72 -6.21
C LYS A 76 -7.00 -24.54 -5.03
N GLY A 77 -8.31 -24.53 -4.78
CA GLY A 77 -8.95 -25.38 -3.76
C GLY A 77 -8.90 -24.82 -2.33
N MET A 78 -8.32 -23.66 -2.10
CA MET A 78 -8.41 -22.97 -0.80
C MET A 78 -9.81 -22.40 -0.62
N ALA A 79 -10.49 -22.79 0.48
CA ALA A 79 -11.90 -22.42 0.72
C ALA A 79 -12.11 -20.91 0.94
N ASP A 80 -11.09 -20.22 1.44
CA ASP A 80 -11.09 -18.78 1.72
C ASP A 80 -10.54 -17.94 0.57
N VAL A 81 -10.24 -18.56 -0.60
CA VAL A 81 -9.62 -17.88 -1.75
C VAL A 81 -10.49 -18.04 -2.99
N SER A 82 -10.84 -16.92 -3.61
CA SER A 82 -11.44 -16.85 -4.95
C SER A 82 -10.42 -16.29 -5.94
N VAL A 83 -10.11 -17.06 -6.99
CA VAL A 83 -9.16 -16.65 -8.02
C VAL A 83 -9.89 -16.24 -9.29
N ILE A 84 -9.61 -15.03 -9.78
CA ILE A 84 -10.11 -14.50 -11.07
C ILE A 84 -8.93 -14.47 -12.03
N PRO A 85 -8.88 -15.36 -13.03
CA PRO A 85 -7.85 -15.31 -14.05
C PRO A 85 -8.14 -14.19 -15.05
N THR A 86 -7.12 -13.45 -15.47
CA THR A 86 -7.24 -12.46 -16.55
C THR A 86 -5.91 -12.29 -17.27
N ASP A 87 -5.96 -12.08 -18.58
CA ASP A 87 -4.82 -11.72 -19.43
C ASP A 87 -4.82 -10.23 -19.85
N LYS A 88 -5.82 -9.47 -19.41
CA LYS A 88 -5.92 -8.04 -19.71
C LYS A 88 -4.70 -7.26 -19.19
N PRO A 89 -4.28 -6.18 -19.89
CA PRO A 89 -3.12 -5.40 -19.47
C PRO A 89 -3.29 -4.80 -18.05
N TYR A 90 -2.41 -5.21 -17.14
CA TYR A 90 -2.43 -4.75 -15.74
C TYR A 90 -2.39 -3.23 -15.60
N ARG A 91 -1.56 -2.56 -16.42
CA ARG A 91 -1.37 -1.11 -16.37
C ARG A 91 -2.69 -0.37 -16.57
N ASP A 92 -3.52 -0.85 -17.48
CA ASP A 92 -4.73 -0.16 -17.92
C ASP A 92 -5.93 -0.48 -17.01
N HIS A 93 -5.99 -1.69 -16.43
CA HIS A 93 -7.15 -2.20 -15.70
C HIS A 93 -6.99 -2.30 -14.17
N LYS A 94 -5.78 -2.22 -13.60
CA LYS A 94 -5.53 -2.46 -12.17
C LYS A 94 -6.41 -1.67 -11.19
N SER A 95 -6.76 -0.43 -11.51
CA SER A 95 -7.62 0.40 -10.67
C SER A 95 -9.10 0.06 -10.88
N GLU A 96 -9.47 -0.22 -12.12
CA GLU A 96 -10.82 -0.62 -12.51
C GLU A 96 -11.19 -1.99 -11.91
N TRP A 97 -10.33 -2.99 -11.98
CA TRP A 97 -10.55 -4.30 -11.37
C TRP A 97 -10.92 -4.19 -9.88
N ARG A 98 -10.12 -3.45 -9.11
CA ARG A 98 -10.40 -3.24 -7.68
C ARG A 98 -11.74 -2.54 -7.46
N GLN A 99 -12.03 -1.52 -8.25
CA GLN A 99 -13.26 -0.75 -8.14
C GLN A 99 -14.48 -1.60 -8.48
N LEU A 100 -14.48 -2.31 -9.61
CA LEU A 100 -15.60 -3.14 -10.04
C LEU A 100 -15.90 -4.28 -9.05
N LEU A 101 -14.88 -4.93 -8.51
CA LEU A 101 -15.03 -5.96 -7.47
C LEU A 101 -15.68 -5.38 -6.21
N CYS A 102 -15.26 -4.19 -5.80
CA CYS A 102 -15.86 -3.51 -4.65
C CYS A 102 -17.30 -3.07 -4.93
N GLU A 103 -17.60 -2.55 -6.12
CA GLU A 103 -18.94 -2.16 -6.52
C GLU A 103 -19.90 -3.37 -6.55
N ARG A 104 -19.43 -4.54 -6.95
CA ARG A 104 -20.24 -5.74 -7.08
C ARG A 104 -20.44 -6.51 -5.77
N TYR A 105 -19.38 -6.64 -4.96
CA TYR A 105 -19.36 -7.60 -3.85
C TYR A 105 -19.13 -6.98 -2.47
N LEU A 106 -18.59 -5.76 -2.39
CA LEU A 106 -17.98 -5.26 -1.16
C LEU A 106 -18.54 -3.89 -0.72
N GLN A 107 -19.75 -3.54 -1.17
CA GLN A 107 -20.43 -2.32 -0.74
C GLN A 107 -20.62 -2.31 0.78
N GLU A 108 -20.27 -1.17 1.41
CA GLU A 108 -20.32 -0.94 2.86
C GLU A 108 -19.53 -1.96 3.70
N ARG A 109 -18.55 -2.65 3.10
CA ARG A 109 -17.67 -3.61 3.76
C ARG A 109 -16.27 -3.05 3.95
N TRP A 110 -15.59 -3.55 4.97
CA TRP A 110 -14.16 -3.33 5.12
C TRP A 110 -13.39 -4.20 4.12
N VAL A 111 -12.56 -3.54 3.34
CA VAL A 111 -11.73 -4.16 2.30
C VAL A 111 -10.29 -3.73 2.52
N ILE A 112 -9.36 -4.69 2.38
CA ILE A 112 -7.93 -4.39 2.38
C ILE A 112 -7.34 -4.71 1.00
N PHE A 113 -6.41 -3.86 0.54
CA PHE A 113 -5.78 -3.94 -0.78
C PHE A 113 -4.26 -4.04 -0.67
N PRO A 114 -3.71 -5.13 -0.18
CA PRO A 114 -2.26 -5.32 -0.13
C PRO A 114 -1.71 -5.77 -1.47
N ASP A 115 -0.46 -5.41 -1.76
CA ASP A 115 0.34 -6.12 -2.75
C ASP A 115 0.96 -7.35 -2.07
N VAL A 116 1.34 -8.41 -2.82
CA VAL A 116 1.75 -9.70 -2.24
C VAL A 116 3.07 -9.62 -1.48
N ASP A 117 3.85 -8.58 -1.74
CA ASP A 117 5.10 -8.24 -1.05
C ASP A 117 4.90 -7.25 0.13
N GLU A 118 3.65 -7.05 0.59
CA GLU A 118 3.32 -6.14 1.68
C GLU A 118 2.68 -6.87 2.86
N LEU A 119 3.17 -6.61 4.08
CA LEU A 119 2.53 -7.06 5.32
C LEU A 119 1.91 -5.88 6.05
N PHE A 120 0.61 -5.92 6.25
CA PHE A 120 -0.11 -4.89 6.99
C PHE A 120 0.05 -5.08 8.50
N VAL A 121 0.42 -3.99 9.18
CA VAL A 121 0.54 -3.92 10.64
C VAL A 121 -0.13 -2.65 11.15
N TYR A 122 -0.63 -2.67 12.40
CA TYR A 122 -1.38 -1.57 13.00
C TYR A 122 -1.23 -1.56 14.53
N PRO A 123 -1.57 -0.47 15.23
CA PRO A 123 -1.48 -0.41 16.69
C PRO A 123 -2.25 -1.56 17.35
N GLY A 124 -1.55 -2.41 18.07
CA GLY A 124 -2.10 -3.62 18.71
C GLY A 124 -1.81 -4.92 17.98
N TRP A 125 -1.23 -4.87 16.79
CA TRP A 125 -0.71 -6.07 16.11
C TRP A 125 0.54 -6.59 16.86
N PRO A 126 0.75 -7.91 16.97
CA PRO A 126 -0.07 -9.01 16.46
C PRO A 126 -1.21 -9.47 17.38
N GLU A 127 -1.32 -8.95 18.62
CA GLU A 127 -2.19 -9.48 19.68
C GLU A 127 -3.69 -9.20 19.43
N ARG A 128 -4.00 -8.19 18.61
CA ARG A 128 -5.37 -7.77 18.34
C ARG A 128 -5.74 -8.09 16.88
N PRO A 129 -6.85 -8.82 16.65
CA PRO A 129 -7.31 -9.12 15.30
C PRO A 129 -7.78 -7.85 14.57
N ILE A 130 -7.82 -7.90 13.23
CA ILE A 130 -8.25 -6.77 12.39
C ILE A 130 -9.68 -6.31 12.70
N GLY A 131 -10.53 -7.19 13.20
CA GLY A 131 -11.87 -6.87 13.68
C GLY A 131 -11.86 -5.80 14.76
N ASP A 132 -10.95 -5.85 15.73
CA ASP A 132 -10.79 -4.81 16.76
C ASP A 132 -10.45 -3.45 16.16
N LEU A 133 -9.67 -3.42 15.09
CA LEU A 133 -9.34 -2.21 14.36
C LEU A 133 -10.57 -1.66 13.62
N THR A 134 -11.28 -2.52 12.88
CA THR A 134 -12.48 -2.10 12.12
C THR A 134 -13.60 -1.63 13.05
N ASP A 135 -13.80 -2.28 14.19
CA ASP A 135 -14.75 -1.85 15.22
C ASP A 135 -14.39 -0.47 15.81
N TYR A 136 -13.09 -0.23 16.05
CA TYR A 136 -12.63 1.09 16.45
C TYR A 136 -12.92 2.14 15.37
N LEU A 137 -12.66 1.84 14.11
CA LEU A 137 -12.88 2.74 12.98
C LEU A 137 -14.38 3.06 12.83
N ASP A 138 -15.24 2.06 12.86
CA ASP A 138 -16.70 2.19 12.74
C ASP A 138 -17.29 3.01 13.90
N THR A 139 -16.88 2.69 15.14
CA THR A 139 -17.36 3.38 16.36
C THR A 139 -17.03 4.87 16.33
N ASN A 140 -15.96 5.27 15.66
CA ASN A 140 -15.51 6.66 15.56
C ASN A 140 -15.86 7.33 14.21
N GLY A 141 -16.62 6.66 13.34
CA GLY A 141 -17.08 7.19 12.06
C GLY A 141 -15.97 7.34 11.00
N TYR A 142 -14.87 6.61 11.15
CA TYR A 142 -13.80 6.58 10.14
C TYR A 142 -14.11 5.54 9.07
N ARG A 143 -13.70 5.83 7.84
CA ARG A 143 -13.92 4.96 6.69
C ARG A 143 -12.62 4.46 6.06
N ALA A 144 -11.47 4.92 6.52
CA ALA A 144 -10.19 4.55 5.96
C ALA A 144 -9.05 4.68 6.96
N LEU A 145 -7.99 3.89 6.73
CA LEU A 145 -6.74 3.94 7.48
C LEU A 145 -5.59 4.37 6.57
N PHE A 146 -4.81 5.35 7.01
CA PHE A 146 -3.58 5.77 6.34
C PHE A 146 -2.40 4.92 6.80
N CYS A 147 -1.57 4.49 5.85
CA CYS A 147 -0.41 3.65 6.11
C CYS A 147 0.83 4.14 5.35
N PRO A 148 1.92 4.52 6.01
CA PRO A 148 3.23 4.54 5.41
C PRO A 148 3.60 3.16 4.83
N MET A 149 4.31 3.16 3.71
CA MET A 149 5.01 1.99 3.18
C MET A 149 6.44 2.04 3.69
N VAL A 150 6.88 0.96 4.32
CA VAL A 150 8.20 0.84 4.94
C VAL A 150 8.97 -0.22 4.18
N ASP A 151 9.90 0.21 3.33
CA ASP A 151 10.73 -0.74 2.58
C ASP A 151 11.63 -1.52 3.55
N MET A 152 11.43 -2.84 3.59
CA MET A 152 12.18 -3.79 4.41
C MET A 152 13.30 -4.40 3.59
N TYR A 153 14.48 -4.58 4.19
CA TYR A 153 15.66 -5.07 3.49
C TYR A 153 16.59 -5.92 4.37
N PRO A 154 17.48 -6.72 3.76
CA PRO A 154 18.45 -7.55 4.48
C PRO A 154 19.56 -6.71 5.09
N GLY A 155 20.27 -7.28 6.08
CA GLY A 155 21.41 -6.63 6.75
C GLY A 155 22.74 -6.68 5.98
N GLY A 156 22.71 -7.03 4.69
CA GLY A 156 23.91 -7.15 3.85
C GLY A 156 23.62 -7.23 2.37
N PRO A 157 24.58 -7.70 1.56
CA PRO A 157 24.48 -7.81 0.10
C PRO A 157 23.26 -8.61 -0.36
N LEU A 158 22.56 -8.13 -1.40
CA LEU A 158 21.40 -8.86 -1.93
C LEU A 158 21.76 -10.23 -2.51
N LYS A 159 22.95 -10.41 -3.04
CA LYS A 159 23.42 -11.71 -3.54
C LYS A 159 23.47 -12.82 -2.48
N ASN A 160 23.45 -12.45 -1.18
CA ASN A 160 23.48 -13.38 -0.05
C ASN A 160 22.09 -13.64 0.54
N VAL A 161 21.04 -12.99 0.01
CA VAL A 161 19.67 -13.21 0.47
C VAL A 161 19.21 -14.56 -0.06
N SER A 162 18.59 -15.34 0.82
CA SER A 162 17.90 -16.57 0.47
C SER A 162 16.53 -16.56 1.14
N TYR A 163 15.49 -16.81 0.38
CA TYR A 163 14.13 -16.87 0.86
C TYR A 163 13.43 -18.12 0.32
N ARG A 164 12.68 -18.80 1.16
CA ARG A 164 11.93 -20.01 0.80
C ARG A 164 10.43 -19.80 1.01
N PRO A 165 9.56 -20.40 0.17
CA PRO A 165 8.12 -20.31 0.36
C PRO A 165 7.70 -20.67 1.79
N GLY A 166 6.87 -19.83 2.43
CA GLY A 166 6.42 -20.01 3.81
C GLY A 166 7.37 -19.51 4.90
N GLN A 167 8.59 -19.14 4.56
CA GLN A 167 9.48 -18.46 5.51
C GLN A 167 8.95 -17.06 5.81
N SER A 168 9.17 -16.55 7.04
CA SER A 168 8.84 -15.17 7.38
C SER A 168 9.66 -14.20 6.52
N PHE A 169 9.01 -13.20 5.92
CA PHE A 169 9.71 -12.12 5.21
C PHE A 169 10.65 -11.35 6.14
N LEU A 170 10.29 -11.24 7.42
CA LEU A 170 11.09 -10.54 8.44
C LEU A 170 12.40 -11.26 8.78
N ASP A 171 12.48 -12.58 8.57
CA ASP A 171 13.73 -13.32 8.76
C ASP A 171 14.74 -12.96 7.67
N ALA A 172 14.29 -12.78 6.43
CA ALA A 172 15.13 -12.42 5.31
C ALA A 172 15.47 -10.92 5.29
N CYS A 173 14.49 -10.07 5.61
CA CYS A 173 14.57 -8.62 5.51
C CYS A 173 14.11 -7.92 6.79
N PRO A 174 14.89 -7.97 7.89
CA PRO A 174 14.51 -7.41 9.19
C PRO A 174 14.81 -5.92 9.37
N TRP A 175 15.40 -5.24 8.39
CA TRP A 175 15.88 -3.86 8.54
C TRP A 175 15.04 -2.89 7.70
N PHE A 176 14.96 -1.65 8.17
CA PHE A 176 14.31 -0.54 7.48
C PHE A 176 14.95 0.79 7.83
N ASP A 177 14.66 1.86 7.08
CA ASP A 177 15.07 3.21 7.43
C ASP A 177 14.15 3.76 8.52
N GLY A 178 14.66 3.99 9.73
CA GLY A 178 13.90 4.55 10.86
C GLY A 178 13.72 6.08 10.77
N SER A 179 14.35 6.74 9.80
CA SER A 179 14.36 8.20 9.64
C SER A 179 14.36 8.58 8.15
N GLY A 180 14.47 9.90 7.86
CA GLY A 180 14.52 10.38 6.48
C GLY A 180 13.15 10.49 5.79
N TYR A 181 12.06 10.31 6.52
CA TYR A 181 10.70 10.45 5.99
C TYR A 181 10.14 11.86 6.19
N ARG A 182 9.30 12.27 5.27
CA ARG A 182 8.52 13.49 5.35
C ARG A 182 7.07 13.29 4.90
N LEU A 183 6.20 14.13 5.39
CA LEU A 183 4.76 14.14 5.07
C LEU A 183 4.45 15.38 4.25
N ALA A 184 4.27 15.24 2.95
CA ALA A 184 4.15 16.36 2.02
C ALA A 184 2.96 16.21 1.05
N PRO A 185 2.41 17.33 0.53
CA PRO A 185 1.40 17.29 -0.51
C PRO A 185 2.00 16.80 -1.84
N LEU A 186 1.16 16.21 -2.69
CA LEU A 186 1.55 15.86 -4.06
C LEU A 186 1.87 17.10 -4.88
N LYS A 187 2.80 16.95 -5.84
CA LYS A 187 3.16 17.99 -6.80
C LYS A 187 2.18 18.00 -8.00
N GLY A 188 2.00 19.17 -8.61
CA GLY A 188 1.34 19.33 -9.91
C GLY A 188 -0.11 18.90 -9.99
N SER A 189 -0.49 18.30 -11.13
CA SER A 189 -1.86 17.87 -11.45
C SER A 189 -2.34 16.70 -10.57
N HIS A 190 -1.42 15.90 -10.04
CA HIS A 190 -1.77 14.79 -9.14
C HIS A 190 -2.54 15.26 -7.90
N ARG A 191 -2.24 16.43 -7.36
CA ARG A 191 -2.97 17.03 -6.24
C ARG A 191 -4.46 17.19 -6.49
N LYS A 192 -4.88 17.49 -7.74
CA LYS A 192 -6.30 17.68 -8.09
C LYS A 192 -7.06 16.36 -8.12
N ARG A 193 -6.37 15.25 -8.39
CA ARG A 193 -6.96 13.91 -8.50
C ARG A 193 -7.18 13.23 -7.16
N TYR A 194 -6.37 13.59 -6.14
CA TYR A 194 -6.40 12.94 -4.83
C TYR A 194 -6.94 13.91 -3.79
N LYS A 195 -8.06 13.60 -3.19
CA LYS A 195 -8.60 14.35 -2.06
C LYS A 195 -8.25 13.68 -0.72
N THR A 196 -8.09 12.38 -0.72
CA THR A 196 -7.70 11.57 0.43
C THR A 196 -6.54 10.64 0.06
N PRO A 197 -5.41 10.71 0.80
CA PRO A 197 -5.07 11.62 1.88
C PRO A 197 -4.64 13.00 1.39
N ALA A 198 -4.63 14.00 2.28
CA ALA A 198 -4.20 15.36 1.93
C ALA A 198 -2.67 15.49 1.75
N ARG A 199 -1.90 14.65 2.43
CA ARG A 199 -0.44 14.55 2.34
C ARG A 199 -0.05 13.08 2.19
N HIS A 200 1.11 12.85 1.58
CA HIS A 200 1.71 11.53 1.41
C HIS A 200 3.06 11.45 2.09
N VAL A 201 3.49 10.25 2.44
CA VAL A 201 4.84 9.99 2.92
C VAL A 201 5.78 9.87 1.74
N PHE A 202 6.96 10.46 1.89
CA PHE A 202 8.11 10.37 0.98
C PHE A 202 9.36 10.11 1.81
N GLY A 203 10.42 9.61 1.18
CA GLY A 203 11.69 9.35 1.85
C GLY A 203 11.96 7.87 2.09
N GLY A 204 12.72 7.56 3.15
CA GLY A 204 13.15 6.20 3.47
C GLY A 204 14.12 5.60 2.46
N ALA A 205 14.31 4.28 2.52
CA ALA A 205 15.31 3.56 1.74
C ALA A 205 15.18 3.80 0.23
N ARG A 206 13.98 3.87 -0.30
CA ARG A 206 13.75 4.09 -1.72
C ARG A 206 14.29 5.43 -2.21
N GLU A 207 14.06 6.50 -1.46
CA GLU A 207 14.60 7.80 -1.82
C GLU A 207 16.11 7.83 -1.63
N ARG A 208 16.62 7.30 -0.53
CA ARG A 208 18.06 7.21 -0.24
C ARG A 208 18.83 6.44 -1.31
N LEU A 209 18.26 5.37 -1.84
CA LEU A 209 18.93 4.50 -2.82
C LEU A 209 18.79 4.96 -4.27
N PHE A 210 17.65 5.57 -4.64
CA PHE A 210 17.30 5.75 -6.05
C PHE A 210 16.98 7.19 -6.45
N HIS A 211 16.68 8.09 -5.52
CA HIS A 211 16.18 9.43 -5.85
C HIS A 211 17.06 10.52 -5.24
N HIS A 212 18.17 10.83 -5.90
CA HIS A 212 19.15 11.82 -5.41
C HIS A 212 19.04 13.19 -6.05
N ASN A 213 18.36 13.31 -7.21
CA ASN A 213 18.36 14.52 -8.02
C ASN A 213 17.36 15.54 -7.50
N SER A 214 17.84 16.64 -6.93
CA SER A 214 17.07 17.84 -6.62
C SER A 214 17.49 19.00 -7.53
N LYS A 215 16.59 19.98 -7.73
CA LYS A 215 16.86 21.14 -8.59
C LYS A 215 17.87 22.10 -8.00
N ARG A 216 18.04 22.09 -6.69
CA ARG A 216 19.06 22.87 -5.95
C ARG A 216 19.44 22.16 -4.65
N PRO A 217 20.61 22.47 -4.10
CA PRO A 217 20.98 22.02 -2.76
C PRO A 217 19.99 22.49 -1.69
N GLY A 218 19.78 21.68 -0.66
CA GLY A 218 19.00 22.05 0.51
C GLY A 218 19.74 23.07 1.39
N THR A 219 18.99 24.02 1.95
CA THR A 219 19.49 25.02 2.88
C THR A 219 19.04 24.73 4.31
N TRP A 220 19.56 25.48 5.30
CA TRP A 220 19.07 25.39 6.66
C TRP A 220 17.60 25.78 6.80
N VAL A 221 17.13 26.75 5.98
CA VAL A 221 15.71 27.15 5.93
C VAL A 221 14.84 26.01 5.43
N ASP A 222 15.26 25.30 4.38
CA ASP A 222 14.53 24.15 3.89
C ASP A 222 14.39 23.07 4.98
N ASN A 223 15.49 22.78 5.68
CA ASN A 223 15.50 21.81 6.77
C ASN A 223 14.58 22.24 7.92
N PHE A 224 14.57 23.52 8.27
CA PHE A 224 13.67 24.06 9.29
C PHE A 224 12.21 23.89 8.88
N VAL A 225 11.83 24.30 7.66
CA VAL A 225 10.48 24.18 7.14
C VAL A 225 10.03 22.72 7.06
N LEU A 226 10.89 21.82 6.56
CA LEU A 226 10.59 20.40 6.46
C LEU A 226 10.38 19.75 7.83
N LYS A 227 11.26 20.03 8.79
CA LYS A 227 11.15 19.48 10.15
C LYS A 227 9.92 19.99 10.89
N THR A 228 9.59 21.27 10.72
CA THR A 228 8.50 21.93 11.46
C THR A 228 7.13 21.60 10.87
N PHE A 229 6.97 21.67 9.54
CA PHE A 229 5.66 21.60 8.89
C PHE A 229 5.39 20.30 8.13
N PHE A 230 6.46 19.58 7.75
CA PHE A 230 6.37 18.40 6.90
C PHE A 230 7.01 17.13 7.52
N SER A 231 7.26 17.14 8.82
CA SER A 231 7.69 15.92 9.52
C SER A 231 6.54 14.90 9.61
N LEU A 232 6.87 13.63 9.84
CA LEU A 232 5.82 12.62 10.10
C LEU A 232 4.90 13.02 11.27
N LYS A 233 5.38 13.77 12.26
CA LYS A 233 4.59 14.23 13.41
C LYS A 233 3.64 15.37 13.07
N SER A 234 3.78 16.02 11.92
CA SER A 234 2.93 17.13 11.51
C SER A 234 1.48 16.68 11.29
N PRO A 235 0.49 17.49 11.67
CA PRO A 235 -0.92 17.16 11.48
C PRO A 235 -1.29 17.19 9.99
N MET A 236 -2.23 16.33 9.60
CA MET A 236 -2.87 16.40 8.27
C MET A 236 -3.76 17.65 8.20
N PRO A 237 -3.71 18.43 7.11
CA PRO A 237 -4.60 19.58 6.94
C PRO A 237 -6.05 19.09 6.76
N LYS A 238 -6.95 19.59 7.62
CA LYS A 238 -8.37 19.20 7.63
C LYS A 238 -9.25 20.15 6.78
N THR A 239 -8.80 21.38 6.55
CA THR A 239 -9.59 22.41 5.87
C THR A 239 -8.98 22.77 4.51
N ARG A 240 -9.78 23.38 3.63
CA ARG A 240 -9.30 23.91 2.34
C ARG A 240 -8.21 24.97 2.52
N PHE A 241 -8.36 25.84 3.53
CA PHE A 241 -7.34 26.83 3.88
C PHE A 241 -6.03 26.18 4.35
N GLY A 242 -6.12 25.17 5.22
CA GLY A 242 -4.95 24.41 5.64
C GLY A 242 -4.22 23.73 4.47
N ARG A 243 -4.95 23.17 3.51
CA ARG A 243 -4.35 22.60 2.28
C ARG A 243 -3.71 23.66 1.38
N LEU A 244 -4.27 24.87 1.32
CA LEU A 244 -3.67 25.98 0.58
C LEU A 244 -2.38 26.46 1.24
N ALA A 245 -2.40 26.68 2.56
CA ALA A 245 -1.21 27.07 3.33
C ALA A 245 -0.09 26.02 3.18
N ASP A 246 -0.42 24.72 3.29
CA ASP A 246 0.49 23.61 3.01
C ASP A 246 1.15 23.72 1.65
N HIS A 247 0.35 24.01 0.64
CA HIS A 247 0.86 24.10 -0.71
C HIS A 247 1.80 25.30 -0.90
N LEU A 248 1.49 26.43 -0.30
CA LEU A 248 2.35 27.63 -0.35
C LEU A 248 3.67 27.37 0.37
N LEU A 249 3.63 26.80 1.58
CA LEU A 249 4.84 26.42 2.32
C LEU A 249 5.69 25.40 1.56
N PHE A 250 5.03 24.38 0.96
CA PHE A 250 5.74 23.35 0.20
C PHE A 250 6.40 23.90 -1.06
N LYS A 251 5.85 24.95 -1.69
CA LYS A 251 6.49 25.62 -2.83
C LYS A 251 7.87 26.19 -2.49
N LEU A 252 8.10 26.59 -1.25
CA LEU A 252 9.39 27.14 -0.80
C LEU A 252 10.49 26.09 -0.86
N VAL A 253 10.18 24.85 -0.44
CA VAL A 253 11.16 23.77 -0.24
C VAL A 253 11.20 22.74 -1.36
N LYS A 254 10.19 22.68 -2.24
CA LYS A 254 10.03 21.60 -3.24
C LYS A 254 11.24 21.39 -4.16
N ASN A 255 11.99 22.46 -4.45
CA ASN A 255 13.14 22.42 -5.36
C ASN A 255 14.42 21.85 -4.67
N ALA A 256 14.43 21.80 -3.34
CA ALA A 256 15.46 21.14 -2.54
C ALA A 256 15.18 19.66 -2.31
N LEU A 257 14.06 19.16 -2.81
CA LEU A 257 13.63 17.75 -2.68
C LEU A 257 13.76 17.05 -4.03
N PRO A 258 13.98 15.73 -4.03
CA PRO A 258 14.03 14.93 -5.26
C PRO A 258 12.79 15.15 -6.13
N ASP A 259 13.00 15.28 -7.45
CA ASP A 259 11.91 15.54 -8.39
C ASP A 259 11.02 14.32 -8.61
N THR A 260 11.61 13.11 -8.55
CA THR A 260 10.98 11.82 -8.89
C THR A 260 10.68 10.95 -7.67
N ALA A 261 10.68 11.52 -6.45
CA ALA A 261 10.45 10.75 -5.24
C ALA A 261 9.13 9.96 -5.29
N ALA A 262 9.20 8.66 -5.09
CA ALA A 262 8.04 7.78 -5.06
C ALA A 262 7.17 8.02 -3.82
N VAL A 263 5.85 7.94 -3.99
CA VAL A 263 4.91 7.98 -2.86
C VAL A 263 5.06 6.74 -2.01
N GLN A 264 5.36 6.93 -0.73
CA GLN A 264 5.57 5.89 0.28
C GLN A 264 4.41 5.82 1.28
N SER A 265 3.17 5.90 0.79
CA SER A 265 1.98 5.74 1.61
C SER A 265 0.80 5.25 0.78
N LYS A 266 -0.08 4.50 1.42
CA LYS A 266 -1.33 3.98 0.85
C LYS A 266 -2.50 4.23 1.80
N ILE A 267 -3.71 4.03 1.28
CA ILE A 267 -4.95 3.85 2.02
C ILE A 267 -5.40 2.40 1.81
N PRO A 268 -4.71 1.42 2.43
CA PRO A 268 -4.94 0.02 2.10
C PRO A 268 -6.23 -0.55 2.70
N LEU A 269 -6.69 -0.05 3.84
CA LEU A 269 -7.90 -0.51 4.53
C LEU A 269 -8.99 0.56 4.43
N ILE A 270 -10.09 0.20 3.78
CA ILE A 270 -11.21 1.11 3.48
C ILE A 270 -12.53 0.39 3.73
N ARG A 271 -13.50 1.06 4.36
CA ARG A 271 -14.90 0.67 4.28
C ARG A 271 -15.47 1.25 2.98
N TRP A 272 -15.67 0.37 2.00
CA TRP A 272 -16.00 0.78 0.64
C TRP A 272 -17.37 1.43 0.57
N GLY A 273 -17.45 2.60 -0.03
CA GLY A 273 -18.70 3.32 -0.25
C GLY A 273 -19.00 3.48 -1.74
N SER A 274 -20.28 3.60 -2.07
CA SER A 274 -20.72 3.81 -3.44
C SER A 274 -20.05 5.03 -4.06
N GLY A 275 -19.60 4.88 -5.29
CA GLY A 275 -18.97 5.96 -6.07
C GLY A 275 -17.52 6.30 -5.65
N TYR A 276 -16.88 5.56 -4.74
CA TYR A 276 -15.47 5.75 -4.47
C TYR A 276 -14.64 5.41 -5.70
N LYS A 277 -13.62 6.21 -5.95
CA LYS A 277 -12.69 6.00 -7.07
C LYS A 277 -11.26 6.05 -6.59
N PHE A 278 -10.49 5.02 -6.92
CA PHE A 278 -9.05 5.06 -6.71
C PHE A 278 -8.40 6.12 -7.61
N SER A 279 -7.35 6.71 -7.09
CA SER A 279 -6.54 7.65 -7.85
C SER A 279 -5.06 7.26 -7.68
N GLY A 280 -4.42 6.80 -8.78
CA GLY A 280 -3.06 6.27 -8.75
C GLY A 280 -2.94 4.94 -7.99
N GLY A 281 -3.91 4.05 -8.15
CA GLY A 281 -4.03 2.81 -7.37
C GLY A 281 -4.46 3.11 -5.94
N VAL A 282 -4.00 2.32 -4.98
CA VAL A 282 -4.38 2.40 -3.56
C VAL A 282 -3.67 3.56 -2.82
N HIS A 283 -2.91 4.39 -3.53
CA HIS A 283 -2.25 5.56 -2.92
C HIS A 283 -3.22 6.66 -2.52
N GLY A 284 -4.42 6.70 -3.11
CA GLY A 284 -5.41 7.71 -2.75
C GLY A 284 -6.80 7.44 -3.31
N ILE A 285 -7.76 8.20 -2.77
CA ILE A 285 -9.17 8.21 -3.16
C ILE A 285 -9.52 9.60 -3.70
N ALA A 286 -10.28 9.65 -4.80
CA ALA A 286 -10.68 10.89 -5.43
C ALA A 286 -11.64 11.71 -4.56
N GLN A 287 -12.42 11.06 -3.71
CA GLN A 287 -13.36 11.69 -2.78
C GLN A 287 -12.69 12.07 -1.44
N GLU A 288 -13.29 13.02 -0.72
CA GLU A 288 -12.97 13.25 0.69
C GLU A 288 -13.71 12.23 1.54
N ILE A 289 -12.96 11.40 2.26
CA ILE A 289 -13.51 10.41 3.18
C ILE A 289 -12.87 10.54 4.56
N PRO A 290 -13.58 10.21 5.66
CA PRO A 290 -13.03 10.26 7.00
C PRO A 290 -11.88 9.25 7.18
N VAL A 291 -10.67 9.74 7.38
CA VAL A 291 -9.47 8.93 7.67
C VAL A 291 -9.18 8.98 9.16
N ALA A 292 -8.87 7.83 9.74
CA ALA A 292 -8.52 7.74 11.15
C ALA A 292 -7.25 8.53 11.49
N PRO A 293 -7.15 9.10 12.69
CA PRO A 293 -5.93 9.73 13.20
C PRO A 293 -4.85 8.72 13.59
N VAL A 294 -5.24 7.47 13.83
CA VAL A 294 -4.31 6.34 13.97
C VAL A 294 -3.78 5.92 12.61
N TRP A 295 -2.54 5.48 12.56
CA TRP A 295 -1.89 4.98 11.34
C TRP A 295 -1.46 3.54 11.52
N GLY A 296 -1.67 2.71 10.51
CA GLY A 296 -0.96 1.45 10.34
C GLY A 296 0.33 1.67 9.53
N ALA A 297 0.96 0.58 9.13
CA ALA A 297 2.03 0.56 8.14
C ALA A 297 1.89 -0.65 7.22
N LEU A 298 2.47 -0.55 6.04
CA LEU A 298 2.71 -1.67 5.13
C LEU A 298 4.22 -1.94 5.13
N LEU A 299 4.64 -3.06 5.70
CA LEU A 299 6.02 -3.54 5.61
C LEU A 299 6.20 -4.13 4.22
N HIS A 300 7.07 -3.54 3.40
CA HIS A 300 7.17 -3.83 1.98
C HIS A 300 8.48 -4.57 1.66
N PHE A 301 8.37 -5.82 1.22
CA PHE A 301 9.46 -6.78 1.07
C PHE A 301 9.87 -6.98 -0.39
N LYS A 302 10.45 -5.94 -0.98
CA LYS A 302 10.92 -5.98 -2.36
C LYS A 302 12.26 -6.72 -2.52
N TYR A 303 13.13 -6.65 -1.51
CA TYR A 303 14.53 -7.08 -1.60
C TYR A 303 14.75 -8.54 -1.18
N LEU A 304 13.87 -9.44 -1.61
CA LEU A 304 14.07 -10.89 -1.48
C LEU A 304 15.03 -11.39 -2.57
N ASP A 305 15.36 -12.67 -2.56
CA ASP A 305 16.33 -13.30 -3.48
C ASP A 305 15.92 -13.23 -4.95
N ASP A 306 14.62 -13.10 -5.25
CA ASP A 306 14.08 -12.92 -6.59
C ASP A 306 14.05 -11.45 -7.07
N PHE A 307 14.59 -10.49 -6.29
CA PHE A 307 14.51 -9.05 -6.63
C PHE A 307 15.04 -8.74 -8.03
N GLN A 308 16.19 -9.32 -8.39
CA GLN A 308 16.78 -9.09 -9.73
C GLN A 308 15.88 -9.61 -10.84
N SER A 309 15.36 -10.83 -10.72
CA SER A 309 14.45 -11.41 -11.72
C SER A 309 13.13 -10.62 -11.83
N LYS A 310 12.57 -10.16 -10.72
CA LYS A 310 11.38 -9.29 -10.70
C LYS A 310 11.62 -7.93 -11.39
N VAL A 311 12.81 -7.35 -11.24
CA VAL A 311 13.19 -6.12 -11.97
C VAL A 311 13.26 -6.38 -13.46
N SER A 312 13.93 -7.44 -13.90
CA SER A 312 14.02 -7.83 -15.33
C SER A 312 12.64 -8.10 -15.93
N GLU A 313 11.82 -8.90 -15.25
CA GLU A 313 10.43 -9.19 -15.65
C GLU A 313 9.56 -7.93 -15.79
N ALA A 314 9.68 -6.98 -14.85
CA ALA A 314 8.93 -5.73 -14.90
C ALA A 314 9.36 -4.84 -16.08
N LEU A 315 10.65 -4.84 -16.43
CA LEU A 315 11.19 -4.12 -17.59
C LEU A 315 10.72 -4.72 -18.90
N GLU A 316 10.68 -6.04 -19.00
CA GLU A 316 10.19 -6.77 -20.20
C GLU A 316 8.70 -6.54 -20.42
N ARG A 317 7.88 -6.71 -19.36
CA ARG A 317 6.42 -6.57 -19.45
C ARG A 317 5.95 -5.14 -19.68
N ARG A 318 6.65 -4.12 -19.20
CA ARG A 318 6.28 -2.70 -19.27
C ARG A 318 4.85 -2.39 -18.78
N GLN A 319 4.31 -3.21 -17.88
CA GLN A 319 2.94 -3.10 -17.35
C GLN A 319 2.82 -2.20 -16.12
N HIS A 320 3.93 -1.65 -15.63
CA HIS A 320 3.96 -0.73 -14.49
C HIS A 320 3.80 0.73 -14.91
N THR A 321 3.54 1.60 -13.93
CA THR A 321 3.40 3.05 -14.13
C THR A 321 4.64 3.62 -14.81
N ASP A 322 4.46 4.57 -15.73
CA ASP A 322 5.52 5.25 -16.46
C ASP A 322 6.46 4.27 -17.21
N ASN A 323 5.88 3.26 -17.85
CA ASN A 323 6.61 2.20 -18.57
C ASN A 323 7.75 1.60 -17.73
N ALA A 324 7.45 1.27 -16.47
CA ALA A 324 8.40 0.75 -15.50
C ALA A 324 9.58 1.71 -15.15
N GLY A 325 9.34 3.03 -15.14
CA GLY A 325 10.38 4.03 -14.86
C GLY A 325 11.19 3.76 -13.61
N HIS A 326 10.52 3.45 -12.48
CA HIS A 326 11.21 3.09 -11.23
C HIS A 326 12.04 1.81 -11.33
N TYR A 327 11.66 0.85 -12.19
CA TYR A 327 12.44 -0.38 -12.38
C TYR A 327 13.74 -0.14 -13.15
N ARG A 328 13.78 0.87 -14.03
CA ARG A 328 15.05 1.31 -14.66
C ARG A 328 16.02 1.89 -13.64
N GLU A 329 15.52 2.61 -12.63
CA GLU A 329 16.36 3.12 -11.53
C GLU A 329 16.89 1.97 -10.66
N TYR A 330 16.07 0.93 -10.41
CA TYR A 330 16.52 -0.28 -9.70
C TYR A 330 17.58 -1.03 -10.48
N ASP A 331 17.39 -1.22 -11.79
CA ASP A 331 18.36 -1.89 -12.67
C ASP A 331 19.70 -1.15 -12.70
N ALA A 332 19.66 0.19 -12.82
CA ALA A 332 20.87 1.02 -12.79
C ALA A 332 21.68 0.89 -11.49
N GLN A 333 21.04 0.58 -10.36
CA GLN A 333 21.69 0.37 -9.07
C GLN A 333 21.91 -1.11 -8.72
N MET A 334 21.49 -2.05 -9.58
CA MET A 334 21.46 -3.49 -9.29
C MET A 334 22.83 -4.01 -8.87
N ALA A 335 23.89 -3.71 -9.63
CA ALA A 335 25.25 -4.19 -9.34
C ALA A 335 25.74 -3.74 -7.95
N LEU A 336 25.40 -2.51 -7.55
CA LEU A 336 25.74 -1.98 -6.24
C LEU A 336 24.95 -2.68 -5.13
N LEU A 337 23.63 -2.84 -5.31
CA LEU A 337 22.76 -3.52 -4.35
C LEU A 337 23.12 -4.99 -4.18
N MET A 338 23.44 -5.69 -5.25
CA MET A 338 23.91 -7.09 -5.20
C MET A 338 25.20 -7.23 -4.40
N LYS A 339 26.09 -6.23 -4.46
CA LYS A 339 27.40 -6.25 -3.77
C LYS A 339 27.36 -5.71 -2.34
N ARG A 340 26.57 -4.67 -2.06
CA ARG A 340 26.57 -3.97 -0.75
C ARG A 340 25.23 -4.08 -0.01
N GLY A 341 24.12 -4.26 -0.72
CA GLY A 341 22.78 -4.23 -0.16
C GLY A 341 22.30 -2.82 0.20
N PRO A 342 21.05 -2.70 0.70
CA PRO A 342 20.47 -1.43 1.15
C PRO A 342 20.90 -0.99 2.55
N PHE A 343 21.46 -1.90 3.36
CA PHE A 343 21.82 -1.65 4.76
C PHE A 343 22.92 -0.59 4.92
N ASP A 344 22.78 0.30 5.90
CA ASP A 344 23.78 1.27 6.32
C ASP A 344 23.72 1.53 7.84
N GLY A 345 24.60 2.44 8.35
CA GLY A 345 24.67 2.78 9.77
C GLY A 345 23.42 3.48 10.33
N GLY A 346 22.50 3.97 9.50
CA GLY A 346 21.22 4.57 9.88
C GLY A 346 20.05 3.58 9.87
N SER A 347 20.29 2.33 9.48
CA SER A 347 19.27 1.28 9.41
C SER A 347 18.76 0.88 10.80
N THR A 348 17.46 0.72 10.92
CA THR A 348 16.78 0.30 12.16
C THR A 348 16.28 -1.13 12.00
N ARG A 349 16.51 -1.98 13.00
CA ARG A 349 15.98 -3.34 12.99
C ARG A 349 14.52 -3.34 13.42
N PHE A 350 13.68 -4.06 12.70
CA PHE A 350 12.31 -4.30 13.12
C PHE A 350 12.29 -5.32 14.28
N THR A 351 11.79 -4.87 15.42
CA THR A 351 11.65 -5.69 16.65
C THR A 351 10.21 -5.73 17.14
N GLY A 352 9.25 -5.43 16.25
CA GLY A 352 7.83 -5.33 16.55
C GLY A 352 7.31 -3.90 16.42
N MET A 353 6.09 -3.69 16.85
CA MET A 353 5.36 -2.41 16.68
C MET A 353 6.08 -1.21 17.30
N GLU A 354 6.81 -1.41 18.41
CA GLU A 354 7.51 -0.31 19.11
C GLU A 354 8.59 0.34 18.22
N SER A 355 9.26 -0.45 17.37
CA SER A 355 10.25 0.08 16.43
C SER A 355 9.63 1.02 15.39
N LEU A 356 8.39 0.81 14.98
CA LEU A 356 7.67 1.70 14.06
C LEU A 356 7.04 2.90 14.78
N LEU A 357 6.53 2.71 16.00
CA LEU A 357 5.95 3.77 16.82
C LEU A 357 7.01 4.82 17.18
N SER A 358 8.21 4.39 17.57
CA SER A 358 9.33 5.28 17.93
C SER A 358 9.77 6.15 16.74
N CYS A 359 9.72 5.60 15.51
CA CYS A 359 10.02 6.32 14.27
C CYS A 359 8.84 7.19 13.76
N GLY A 360 7.63 7.03 14.33
CA GLY A 360 6.42 7.73 13.90
C GLY A 360 5.81 7.19 12.60
N LEU A 361 6.25 6.02 12.12
CA LEU A 361 5.73 5.32 10.94
C LEU A 361 4.38 4.65 11.23
N VAL A 362 4.13 4.29 12.48
CA VAL A 362 2.82 3.91 13.02
C VAL A 362 2.44 4.91 14.09
N ARG A 363 1.14 5.18 14.28
CA ARG A 363 0.66 6.18 15.24
C ARG A 363 -0.60 5.75 15.96
N GLY A 364 -0.71 6.23 17.21
CA GLY A 364 -1.92 6.11 18.02
C GLY A 364 -2.04 4.78 18.73
N LYS A 365 -3.16 4.62 19.42
CA LYS A 365 -3.53 3.40 20.17
C LYS A 365 -5.01 3.13 19.91
N LEU A 366 -5.37 1.87 19.74
CA LEU A 366 -6.77 1.45 19.67
C LEU A 366 -7.34 1.46 21.09
N ARG A 367 -8.00 2.56 21.47
CA ARG A 367 -8.69 2.65 22.77
C ARG A 367 -10.04 1.94 22.64
N ARG A 368 -10.33 0.95 23.48
CA ARG A 368 -11.70 0.45 23.67
C ARG A 368 -12.49 1.58 24.31
N LYS A 369 -13.61 2.01 23.69
CA LYS A 369 -14.64 2.67 24.49
C LYS A 369 -15.15 1.64 25.48
N HIS A 370 -15.08 1.94 26.78
CA HIS A 370 -15.82 1.18 27.78
C HIS A 370 -17.27 1.15 27.29
N ARG A 371 -17.80 -0.04 26.99
CA ARG A 371 -19.24 -0.24 26.97
C ARG A 371 -19.67 0.11 28.37
N SER A 372 -20.32 1.27 28.56
CA SER A 372 -21.06 1.54 29.76
C SER A 372 -22.03 0.38 29.93
N ALA A 373 -21.81 -0.44 30.94
CA ALA A 373 -22.78 -1.42 31.36
C ALA A 373 -24.07 -0.62 31.63
N THR A 374 -25.05 -0.76 30.75
CA THR A 374 -26.42 -0.39 31.03
C THR A 374 -26.79 -1.20 32.26
N ARG A 375 -26.82 -0.53 33.44
CA ARG A 375 -27.48 -1.07 34.63
C ARG A 375 -28.94 -1.22 34.22
N GLU A 376 -29.38 -2.43 33.99
CA GLU A 376 -30.79 -2.79 34.13
C GLU A 376 -31.18 -2.61 35.58
N HIS A 377 -32.08 -1.68 35.81
CA HIS A 377 -32.86 -1.59 37.04
C HIS A 377 -34.23 -2.22 36.78
#